data_c3b22bc67859d31e269f0776ce74e60a
#
_entry.id   c3b22bc67859d31e269f0776ce74e60a
#
_cell.length_a   1.000
_cell.length_b   1.000
_cell.length_c   1.000
_cell.angle_alpha   90.00
_cell.angle_beta   90.00
_cell.angle_gamma   90.00
#
_symmetry.space_group_name_H-M   'P 1'
#
loop_
_entity.id
_entity.type
_entity.pdbx_description
1 polymer ?
#
loop_
_entity_poly.entity_id
_entity_poly.type
_entity_poly.pdbx_seq_one_letter_code
_entity_poly.pdbx_strand_id
1 'polypeptide(L)'
;IAFAISISGGITLGFLISRTGFRIRVFDPLLSAIYSVPLILFLPLYVLWFGLGPPSKIALGATISFFPIVLSTVAGFGRVDAMMVTAARSMGASDLQLFRFVLLPAAFPVIIAGARLGFTVALLSIIGSETLASLAGLGHKIVELSEGMEMPRMFAYIAFVVAIAAILNIVVSRLEAWGRRHT
;
A
#
# COMPACT_ATOMS: atom_id res chain seq x y z
N ILE A 1 -5.94 -9.47 -4.15
CA ILE A 1 -4.91 -10.37 -3.58
C ILE A 1 -3.66 -9.55 -3.23
N ALA A 2 -2.98 -8.87 -4.19
CA ALA A 2 -1.77 -8.09 -3.96
C ALA A 2 -1.89 -7.16 -2.73
N PHE A 3 -2.93 -6.34 -2.69
CA PHE A 3 -3.20 -5.41 -1.59
C PHE A 3 -3.45 -6.12 -0.25
N ALA A 4 -4.12 -7.27 -0.24
CA ALA A 4 -4.34 -8.03 0.99
C ALA A 4 -3.03 -8.56 1.61
N ILE A 5 -2.10 -8.99 0.76
CA ILE A 5 -0.75 -9.40 1.17
C ILE A 5 0.01 -8.21 1.75
N SER A 6 -0.02 -7.07 1.06
CA SER A 6 0.71 -5.86 1.46
C SER A 6 0.18 -5.25 2.76
N ILE A 7 -1.14 -5.21 2.94
CA ILE A 7 -1.74 -4.61 4.14
C ILE A 7 -1.45 -5.45 5.38
N SER A 8 -1.59 -6.77 5.28
CA SER A 8 -1.30 -7.68 6.38
C SER A 8 0.19 -7.66 6.77
N GLY A 9 1.08 -7.83 5.79
CA GLY A 9 2.53 -7.79 6.00
C GLY A 9 3.02 -6.41 6.43
N GLY A 10 2.54 -5.35 5.78
CA GLY A 10 2.95 -3.97 6.02
C GLY A 10 2.56 -3.46 7.41
N ILE A 11 1.34 -3.71 7.85
CA ILE A 11 0.90 -3.34 9.21
C ILE A 11 1.67 -4.16 10.25
N THR A 12 1.83 -5.47 10.04
CA THR A 12 2.54 -6.33 10.98
C THR A 12 4.00 -5.91 11.13
N LEU A 13 4.73 -5.72 10.02
CA LEU A 13 6.13 -5.31 10.06
C LEU A 13 6.27 -3.88 10.62
N GLY A 14 5.43 -2.94 10.19
CA GLY A 14 5.43 -1.57 10.70
C GLY A 14 5.19 -1.50 12.20
N PHE A 15 4.27 -2.32 12.74
CA PHE A 15 4.05 -2.44 14.17
C PHE A 15 5.27 -3.02 14.90
N LEU A 16 5.89 -4.08 14.37
CA LEU A 16 7.08 -4.68 14.97
C LEU A 16 8.26 -3.70 15.03
N ILE A 17 8.44 -2.88 14.00
CA ILE A 17 9.45 -1.83 13.95
C ILE A 17 9.15 -0.74 14.99
N SER A 18 7.89 -0.35 15.13
CA SER A 18 7.45 0.75 16.00
C SER A 18 7.60 0.47 17.49
N ARG A 19 7.83 -0.80 17.89
CA ARG A 19 7.91 -1.20 19.31
C ARG A 19 9.05 -0.52 20.09
N THR A 20 10.11 -0.05 19.42
CA THR A 20 11.24 0.66 20.04
C THR A 20 11.70 1.81 19.16
N GLY A 21 11.98 2.97 19.80
CA GLY A 21 12.48 4.15 19.09
C GLY A 21 13.81 3.91 18.35
N PHE A 22 14.63 2.98 18.85
CA PHE A 22 15.87 2.57 18.17
C PHE A 22 15.56 1.93 16.81
N ARG A 23 14.59 1.01 16.75
CA ARG A 23 14.19 0.35 15.48
C ARG A 23 13.64 1.36 14.48
N ILE A 24 12.81 2.29 14.91
CA ILE A 24 12.30 3.34 14.04
C ILE A 24 13.46 4.12 13.39
N ARG A 25 14.44 4.58 14.17
CA ARG A 25 15.59 5.34 13.66
C ARG A 25 16.43 4.59 12.63
N VAL A 26 16.51 3.27 12.74
CA VAL A 26 17.30 2.43 11.83
C VAL A 26 16.50 2.02 10.60
N PHE A 27 15.28 1.53 10.78
CA PHE A 27 14.50 0.95 9.71
C PHE A 27 13.74 1.97 8.85
N ASP A 28 13.32 3.11 9.42
CA ASP A 28 12.60 4.13 8.64
C ASP A 28 13.42 4.70 7.48
N PRO A 29 14.68 5.17 7.67
CA PRO A 29 15.50 5.62 6.56
C PRO A 29 15.86 4.49 5.58
N LEU A 30 16.05 3.26 6.06
CA LEU A 30 16.36 2.11 5.22
C LEU A 30 15.18 1.76 4.31
N LEU A 31 13.97 1.67 4.87
CA LEU A 31 12.74 1.41 4.10
C LEU A 31 12.45 2.53 3.11
N SER A 32 12.66 3.79 3.50
CA SER A 32 12.51 4.96 2.63
C SER A 32 13.52 4.94 1.48
N ALA A 33 14.76 4.55 1.74
CA ALA A 33 15.78 4.41 0.71
C ALA A 33 15.44 3.30 -0.29
N ILE A 34 14.96 2.14 0.18
CA ILE A 34 14.53 1.05 -0.70
C ILE A 34 13.30 1.47 -1.51
N TYR A 35 12.35 2.17 -0.90
CA TYR A 35 11.13 2.63 -1.59
C TYR A 35 11.43 3.71 -2.65
N SER A 36 12.52 4.47 -2.53
CA SER A 36 12.92 5.44 -3.54
C SER A 36 13.46 4.80 -4.83
N VAL A 37 13.80 3.50 -4.79
CA VAL A 37 14.17 2.76 -5.99
C VAL A 37 12.92 2.51 -6.85
N PRO A 38 12.94 2.76 -8.16
CA PRO A 38 11.81 2.47 -9.04
C PRO A 38 11.57 0.96 -9.14
N LEU A 39 10.77 0.40 -8.22
CA LEU A 39 10.56 -1.04 -8.10
C LEU A 39 9.93 -1.68 -9.35
N ILE A 40 9.31 -0.88 -10.22
CA ILE A 40 8.81 -1.36 -11.53
C ILE A 40 9.94 -1.92 -12.42
N LEU A 41 11.18 -1.47 -12.24
CA LEU A 41 12.34 -1.98 -12.97
C LEU A 41 12.63 -3.46 -12.68
N PHE A 42 12.14 -3.98 -11.55
CA PHE A 42 12.27 -5.40 -11.20
C PHE A 42 11.20 -6.28 -11.87
N LEU A 43 10.29 -5.71 -12.67
CA LEU A 43 9.27 -6.49 -13.37
C LEU A 43 9.84 -7.69 -14.15
N PRO A 44 10.95 -7.58 -14.91
CA PRO A 44 11.54 -8.73 -15.61
C PRO A 44 11.92 -9.89 -14.66
N LEU A 45 12.40 -9.56 -13.45
CA LEU A 45 12.74 -10.55 -12.42
C LEU A 45 11.50 -11.26 -11.91
N TYR A 46 10.41 -10.52 -11.66
CA TYR A 46 9.13 -11.11 -11.26
C TYR A 46 8.53 -12.00 -12.37
N VAL A 47 8.69 -11.59 -13.64
CA VAL A 47 8.26 -12.40 -14.79
C VAL A 47 9.12 -13.67 -14.90
N LEU A 48 10.40 -13.58 -14.64
CA LEU A 48 11.30 -14.75 -14.64
C LEU A 48 10.89 -15.77 -13.57
N TRP A 49 10.50 -15.32 -12.38
CA TRP A 49 10.12 -16.21 -11.27
C TRP A 49 8.71 -16.73 -11.36
N PHE A 50 7.77 -15.92 -11.81
CA PHE A 50 6.32 -16.19 -11.73
C PHE A 50 5.62 -16.27 -13.10
N GLY A 51 6.37 -16.06 -14.19
CA GLY A 51 5.83 -16.06 -15.56
C GLY A 51 5.12 -14.77 -15.95
N LEU A 52 4.67 -14.69 -17.19
CA LEU A 52 3.95 -13.53 -17.77
C LEU A 52 2.51 -13.37 -17.24
N GLY A 53 2.01 -14.33 -16.49
CA GLY A 53 0.65 -14.36 -15.97
C GLY A 53 0.39 -13.41 -14.78
N PRO A 54 -0.82 -13.51 -14.17
CA PRO A 54 -1.22 -12.71 -13.00
C PRO A 54 -0.29 -12.81 -11.78
N PRO A 55 0.40 -13.95 -11.48
CA PRO A 55 1.25 -14.04 -10.29
C PRO A 55 2.38 -13.02 -10.24
N SER A 56 3.06 -12.74 -11.36
CA SER A 56 4.13 -11.74 -11.42
C SER A 56 3.62 -10.32 -11.11
N LYS A 57 2.42 -9.98 -11.61
CA LYS A 57 1.76 -8.68 -11.37
C LYS A 57 1.31 -8.54 -9.93
N ILE A 58 0.76 -9.61 -9.36
CA ILE A 58 0.35 -9.67 -7.96
C ILE A 58 1.58 -9.50 -7.05
N ALA A 59 2.68 -10.21 -7.33
CA ALA A 59 3.90 -10.12 -6.55
C ALA A 59 4.53 -8.71 -6.63
N LEU A 60 4.63 -8.14 -7.83
CA LEU A 60 5.13 -6.78 -8.03
C LEU A 60 4.24 -5.74 -7.33
N GLY A 61 2.92 -5.78 -7.56
CA GLY A 61 1.97 -4.87 -6.94
C GLY A 61 1.97 -4.99 -5.41
N ALA A 62 2.11 -6.20 -4.88
CA ALA A 62 2.25 -6.43 -3.45
C ALA A 62 3.55 -5.80 -2.90
N THR A 63 4.66 -5.97 -3.58
CA THR A 63 5.95 -5.39 -3.16
C THR A 63 5.91 -3.87 -3.16
N ILE A 64 5.41 -3.26 -4.24
CA ILE A 64 5.38 -1.79 -4.35
C ILE A 64 4.43 -1.17 -3.33
N SER A 65 3.25 -1.77 -3.11
CA SER A 65 2.26 -1.25 -2.15
C SER A 65 2.62 -1.52 -0.68
N PHE A 66 3.50 -2.47 -0.41
CA PHE A 66 3.95 -2.80 0.93
C PHE A 66 4.67 -1.63 1.62
N PHE A 67 5.54 -0.91 0.91
CA PHE A 67 6.36 0.17 1.48
C PHE A 67 5.54 1.35 2.03
N PRO A 68 4.60 1.96 1.29
CA PRO A 68 3.80 3.05 1.84
C PRO A 68 2.97 2.61 3.05
N ILE A 69 2.53 1.34 3.12
CA ILE A 69 1.79 0.81 4.26
C ILE A 69 2.70 0.67 5.48
N VAL A 70 3.90 0.07 5.32
CA VAL A 70 4.88 -0.06 6.40
C VAL A 70 5.29 1.31 6.94
N LEU A 71 5.72 2.21 6.05
CA LEU A 71 6.18 3.56 6.43
C LEU A 71 5.09 4.35 7.15
N SER A 72 3.86 4.30 6.66
CA SER A 72 2.73 4.97 7.33
C SER A 72 2.40 4.31 8.67
N THR A 73 2.56 3.00 8.80
CA THR A 73 2.35 2.30 10.07
C THR A 73 3.42 2.71 11.09
N VAL A 74 4.69 2.73 10.68
CA VAL A 74 5.80 3.20 11.53
C VAL A 74 5.58 4.66 11.94
N ALA A 75 5.24 5.54 11.00
CA ALA A 75 4.96 6.94 11.28
C ALA A 75 3.72 7.12 12.18
N GLY A 76 2.68 6.31 12.02
CA GLY A 76 1.48 6.35 12.84
C GLY A 76 1.76 6.06 14.30
N PHE A 77 2.45 4.98 14.58
CA PHE A 77 2.85 4.65 15.96
C PHE A 77 3.92 5.59 16.52
N GLY A 78 4.84 6.08 15.68
CA GLY A 78 5.91 7.00 16.09
C GLY A 78 5.41 8.40 16.47
N ARG A 79 4.20 8.79 16.05
CA ARG A 79 3.58 10.09 16.35
C ARG A 79 2.69 10.08 17.60
N VAL A 80 2.50 8.94 18.23
CA VAL A 80 1.69 8.87 19.45
C VAL A 80 2.40 9.64 20.57
N ASP A 81 1.67 10.57 21.19
CA ASP A 81 2.22 11.43 22.24
C ASP A 81 2.71 10.58 23.44
N ALA A 82 3.98 10.78 23.79
CA ALA A 82 4.58 10.11 24.94
C ALA A 82 3.85 10.42 26.25
N MET A 83 3.18 11.58 26.36
CA MET A 83 2.39 11.96 27.53
C MET A 83 1.17 11.02 27.67
N MET A 84 0.50 10.68 26.57
CA MET A 84 -0.62 9.72 26.59
C MET A 84 -0.16 8.33 27.06
N VAL A 85 1.00 7.89 26.58
CA VAL A 85 1.61 6.61 27.00
C VAL A 85 1.94 6.61 28.48
N THR A 86 2.58 7.69 28.96
CA THR A 86 2.97 7.85 30.36
C THR A 86 1.73 7.90 31.28
N ALA A 87 0.71 8.67 30.90
CA ALA A 87 -0.55 8.75 31.65
C ALA A 87 -1.25 7.38 31.78
N ALA A 88 -1.35 6.64 30.68
CA ALA A 88 -1.95 5.31 30.70
C ALA A 88 -1.16 4.33 31.61
N ARG A 89 0.18 4.38 31.54
CA ARG A 89 1.03 3.55 32.41
C ARG A 89 0.89 3.94 33.90
N SER A 90 0.79 5.24 34.20
CA SER A 90 0.56 5.72 35.57
C SER A 90 -0.78 5.27 36.14
N MET A 91 -1.78 5.05 35.28
CA MET A 91 -3.08 4.46 35.65
C MET A 91 -3.04 2.93 35.77
N GLY A 92 -1.90 2.28 35.61
CA GLY A 92 -1.74 0.84 35.71
C GLY A 92 -2.13 0.05 34.47
N ALA A 93 -2.19 0.70 33.30
CA ALA A 93 -2.54 0.00 32.06
C ALA A 93 -1.49 -1.06 31.71
N SER A 94 -1.95 -2.29 31.42
CA SER A 94 -1.12 -3.35 30.87
C SER A 94 -0.69 -3.02 29.45
N ASP A 95 0.35 -3.69 28.93
CA ASP A 95 0.84 -3.45 27.54
C ASP A 95 -0.26 -3.70 26.48
N LEU A 96 -1.15 -4.67 26.71
CA LEU A 96 -2.28 -4.93 25.82
C LEU A 96 -3.35 -3.82 25.88
N GLN A 97 -3.62 -3.30 27.06
CA GLN A 97 -4.54 -2.16 27.25
C GLN A 97 -3.95 -0.90 26.61
N LEU A 98 -2.67 -0.62 26.84
CA LEU A 98 -1.96 0.47 26.22
C LEU A 98 -2.02 0.39 24.70
N PHE A 99 -1.76 -0.78 24.14
CA PHE A 99 -1.84 -1.00 22.69
C PHE A 99 -3.25 -0.76 22.15
N ARG A 100 -4.25 -1.41 22.76
CA ARG A 100 -5.63 -1.42 22.25
C ARG A 100 -6.36 -0.10 22.41
N PHE A 101 -6.13 0.62 23.53
CA PHE A 101 -6.91 1.80 23.88
C PHE A 101 -6.18 3.13 23.65
N VAL A 102 -4.85 3.12 23.47
CA VAL A 102 -4.06 4.33 23.27
C VAL A 102 -3.32 4.29 21.94
N LEU A 103 -2.42 3.32 21.74
CA LEU A 103 -1.52 3.32 20.59
C LEU A 103 -2.27 3.08 19.27
N LEU A 104 -3.11 2.06 19.22
CA LEU A 104 -3.81 1.69 18.00
C LEU A 104 -4.82 2.75 17.55
N PRO A 105 -5.70 3.29 18.42
CA PRO A 105 -6.60 4.37 18.02
C PRO A 105 -5.88 5.63 17.55
N ALA A 106 -4.80 6.01 18.24
CA ALA A 106 -4.01 7.20 17.88
C ALA A 106 -3.26 7.02 16.55
N ALA A 107 -2.74 5.83 16.25
CA ALA A 107 -2.03 5.53 15.02
C ALA A 107 -2.99 5.25 13.83
N PHE A 108 -4.22 4.82 14.09
CA PHE A 108 -5.17 4.31 13.11
C PHE A 108 -5.41 5.26 11.91
N PRO A 109 -5.62 6.58 12.08
CA PRO A 109 -5.84 7.48 10.95
C PRO A 109 -4.66 7.51 9.96
N VAL A 110 -3.43 7.43 10.48
CA VAL A 110 -2.21 7.46 9.66
C VAL A 110 -2.02 6.11 8.95
N ILE A 111 -2.31 5.00 9.64
CA ILE A 111 -2.25 3.65 9.06
C ILE A 111 -3.24 3.51 7.90
N ILE A 112 -4.47 3.99 8.07
CA ILE A 112 -5.49 3.93 7.01
C ILE A 112 -5.11 4.82 5.82
N ALA A 113 -4.55 6.01 6.06
CA ALA A 113 -4.06 6.86 4.98
C ALA A 113 -2.94 6.16 4.18
N GLY A 114 -2.04 5.47 4.87
CA GLY A 114 -1.01 4.63 4.23
C GLY A 114 -1.58 3.45 3.46
N ALA A 115 -2.59 2.78 4.00
CA ALA A 115 -3.29 1.69 3.31
C ALA A 115 -3.98 2.17 2.03
N ARG A 116 -4.63 3.34 2.06
CA ARG A 116 -5.20 3.96 0.87
C ARG A 116 -4.14 4.28 -0.19
N LEU A 117 -3.02 4.88 0.22
CA LEU A 117 -1.91 5.14 -0.69
C LEU A 117 -1.39 3.84 -1.30
N GLY A 118 -1.16 2.81 -0.47
CA GLY A 118 -0.74 1.49 -0.90
C GLY A 118 -1.71 0.86 -1.91
N PHE A 119 -3.02 1.00 -1.70
CA PHE A 119 -4.03 0.53 -2.65
C PHE A 119 -3.92 1.22 -4.01
N THR A 120 -3.79 2.55 -4.01
CA THR A 120 -3.65 3.33 -5.25
C THR A 120 -2.39 2.93 -6.01
N VAL A 121 -1.27 2.81 -5.31
CA VAL A 121 0.02 2.42 -5.93
C VAL A 121 -0.02 0.97 -6.43
N ALA A 122 -0.72 0.05 -5.72
CA ALA A 122 -0.92 -1.32 -6.18
C ALA A 122 -1.67 -1.36 -7.51
N LEU A 123 -2.78 -0.60 -7.65
CA LEU A 123 -3.54 -0.51 -8.90
C LEU A 123 -2.69 0.01 -10.04
N LEU A 124 -1.98 1.13 -9.83
CA LEU A 124 -1.11 1.72 -10.83
C LEU A 124 0.00 0.77 -11.28
N SER A 125 0.60 0.05 -10.31
CA SER A 125 1.68 -0.90 -10.59
C SER A 125 1.21 -2.11 -11.37
N ILE A 126 0.00 -2.64 -11.06
CA ILE A 126 -0.56 -3.79 -11.77
C ILE A 126 -0.89 -3.39 -13.20
N ILE A 127 -1.65 -2.30 -13.41
CA ILE A 127 -2.01 -1.82 -14.76
C ILE A 127 -0.74 -1.49 -15.56
N GLY A 128 0.22 -0.76 -14.96
CA GLY A 128 1.48 -0.43 -15.60
C GLY A 128 2.31 -1.67 -15.95
N SER A 129 2.34 -2.70 -15.10
CA SER A 129 3.04 -3.96 -15.42
C SER A 129 2.36 -4.75 -16.54
N GLU A 130 1.04 -4.63 -16.68
CA GLU A 130 0.30 -5.25 -17.78
C GLU A 130 0.62 -4.62 -19.14
N THR A 131 0.93 -3.32 -19.19
CA THR A 131 1.35 -2.66 -20.43
C THR A 131 2.76 -3.07 -20.86
N LEU A 132 3.62 -3.46 -19.92
CA LEU A 132 5.01 -3.79 -20.20
C LEU A 132 5.24 -5.25 -20.53
N ALA A 133 4.58 -6.15 -19.80
CA ALA A 133 4.85 -7.59 -19.93
C ALA A 133 3.64 -8.42 -19.48
N SER A 134 2.63 -8.58 -20.34
CA SER A 134 1.46 -9.39 -20.05
C SER A 134 0.90 -10.03 -21.32
N LEU A 135 0.17 -11.15 -21.14
CA LEU A 135 -0.56 -11.83 -22.22
C LEU A 135 -2.07 -11.47 -22.21
N ALA A 136 -2.53 -10.80 -21.14
CA ALA A 136 -3.92 -10.38 -20.97
C ALA A 136 -4.00 -9.31 -19.87
N GLY A 137 -5.10 -8.59 -19.82
CA GLY A 137 -5.34 -7.57 -18.79
C GLY A 137 -5.74 -6.23 -19.40
N LEU A 138 -6.11 -5.30 -18.52
CA LEU A 138 -6.56 -3.96 -18.94
C LEU A 138 -5.41 -3.16 -19.59
N GLY A 139 -4.22 -3.22 -18.99
CA GLY A 139 -3.04 -2.55 -19.54
C GLY A 139 -2.58 -3.19 -20.85
N HIS A 140 -2.58 -4.51 -20.95
CA HIS A 140 -2.26 -5.23 -22.19
C HIS A 140 -3.18 -4.83 -23.34
N LYS A 141 -4.50 -4.74 -23.09
CA LYS A 141 -5.47 -4.35 -24.11
C LYS A 141 -5.26 -2.93 -24.64
N ILE A 142 -4.79 -2.01 -23.80
CA ILE A 142 -4.43 -0.66 -24.23
C ILE A 142 -3.27 -0.70 -25.25
N VAL A 143 -2.26 -1.51 -24.95
CA VAL A 143 -1.08 -1.66 -25.86
C VAL A 143 -1.50 -2.31 -27.17
N GLU A 144 -2.27 -3.40 -27.13
CA GLU A 144 -2.80 -4.09 -28.33
C GLU A 144 -3.56 -3.13 -29.24
N LEU A 145 -4.45 -2.29 -28.69
CA LEU A 145 -5.19 -1.29 -29.45
C LEU A 145 -4.30 -0.18 -30.01
N SER A 146 -3.23 0.18 -29.28
CA SER A 146 -2.22 1.13 -29.74
C SER A 146 -1.42 0.59 -30.92
N GLU A 147 -0.96 -0.64 -30.84
CA GLU A 147 -0.22 -1.33 -31.90
C GLU A 147 -1.09 -1.54 -33.15
N GLY A 148 -2.38 -1.81 -32.96
CA GLY A 148 -3.37 -1.91 -34.01
C GLY A 148 -3.78 -0.56 -34.64
N MET A 149 -3.21 0.57 -34.19
CA MET A 149 -3.61 1.93 -34.61
C MET A 149 -5.10 2.25 -34.42
N GLU A 150 -5.77 1.54 -33.51
CA GLU A 150 -7.19 1.73 -33.19
C GLU A 150 -7.39 2.86 -32.16
N MET A 151 -6.91 4.06 -32.46
CA MET A 151 -6.88 5.19 -31.52
C MET A 151 -8.23 5.49 -30.84
N PRO A 152 -9.38 5.54 -31.52
CA PRO A 152 -10.66 5.82 -30.87
C PRO A 152 -11.02 4.78 -29.81
N ARG A 153 -10.78 3.50 -30.08
CA ARG A 153 -11.02 2.40 -29.14
C ARG A 153 -10.04 2.42 -27.99
N MET A 154 -8.77 2.72 -28.26
CA MET A 154 -7.74 2.86 -27.23
C MET A 154 -8.12 3.95 -26.23
N PHE A 155 -8.51 5.15 -26.68
CA PHE A 155 -8.93 6.24 -25.79
C PHE A 155 -10.18 5.89 -24.99
N ALA A 156 -11.17 5.23 -25.60
CA ALA A 156 -12.35 4.76 -24.89
C ALA A 156 -11.98 3.75 -23.79
N TYR A 157 -11.02 2.86 -24.08
CA TYR A 157 -10.56 1.86 -23.14
C TYR A 157 -9.76 2.50 -21.97
N ILE A 158 -8.90 3.48 -22.26
CA ILE A 158 -8.21 4.26 -21.24
C ILE A 158 -9.20 4.99 -20.33
N ALA A 159 -10.23 5.64 -20.91
CA ALA A 159 -11.28 6.30 -20.13
C ALA A 159 -12.02 5.34 -19.21
N PHE A 160 -12.32 4.13 -19.71
CA PHE A 160 -12.95 3.06 -18.92
C PHE A 160 -12.06 2.62 -17.74
N VAL A 161 -10.76 2.41 -17.97
CA VAL A 161 -9.79 2.02 -16.94
C VAL A 161 -9.66 3.12 -15.88
N VAL A 162 -9.57 4.39 -16.32
CA VAL A 162 -9.51 5.55 -15.42
C VAL A 162 -10.78 5.65 -14.57
N ALA A 163 -11.96 5.45 -15.18
CA ALA A 163 -13.23 5.45 -14.44
C ALA A 163 -13.27 4.36 -13.36
N ILE A 164 -12.87 3.13 -13.70
CA ILE A 164 -12.78 2.03 -12.71
C ILE A 164 -11.82 2.39 -11.58
N ALA A 165 -10.61 2.87 -11.90
CA ALA A 165 -9.63 3.24 -10.89
C ALA A 165 -10.14 4.39 -9.98
N ALA A 166 -10.82 5.37 -10.55
CA ALA A 166 -11.44 6.46 -9.80
C ALA A 166 -12.55 5.96 -8.87
N ILE A 167 -13.44 5.10 -9.35
CA ILE A 167 -14.52 4.51 -8.54
C ILE A 167 -13.93 3.72 -7.37
N LEU A 168 -12.96 2.85 -7.63
CA LEU A 168 -12.29 2.07 -6.58
C LEU A 168 -11.61 2.96 -5.54
N ASN A 169 -10.94 4.03 -5.99
CA ASN A 169 -10.30 4.98 -5.06
C ASN A 169 -11.34 5.75 -4.22
N ILE A 170 -12.48 6.13 -4.82
CA ILE A 170 -13.60 6.76 -4.09
C ILE A 170 -14.17 5.79 -3.04
N VAL A 171 -14.36 4.53 -3.38
CA VAL A 171 -14.85 3.51 -2.44
C VAL A 171 -13.89 3.38 -1.25
N VAL A 172 -12.59 3.23 -1.52
CA VAL A 172 -11.56 3.12 -0.46
C VAL A 172 -11.52 4.37 0.40
N SER A 173 -11.62 5.57 -0.19
CA SER A 173 -11.63 6.83 0.58
C SER A 173 -12.90 7.01 1.42
N ARG A 174 -14.04 6.49 0.98
CA ARG A 174 -15.27 6.49 1.82
C ARG A 174 -15.17 5.51 2.99
N LEU A 175 -14.58 4.34 2.78
CA LEU A 175 -14.30 3.38 3.86
C LEU A 175 -13.34 3.97 4.90
N GLU A 176 -12.30 4.68 4.44
CA GLU A 176 -11.38 5.43 5.31
C GLU A 176 -12.12 6.50 6.14
N ALA A 177 -12.95 7.30 5.50
CA ALA A 177 -13.71 8.35 6.18
C ALA A 177 -14.70 7.79 7.21
N TRP A 178 -15.31 6.64 6.92
CA TRP A 178 -16.18 5.94 7.85
C TRP A 178 -15.39 5.39 9.06
N GLY A 179 -14.25 4.77 8.83
CA GLY A 179 -13.37 4.26 9.88
C GLY A 179 -12.90 5.37 10.85
N ARG A 180 -12.57 6.56 10.33
CA ARG A 180 -12.14 7.71 11.15
C ARG A 180 -13.24 8.31 12.03
N ARG A 181 -14.51 8.07 11.74
CA ARG A 181 -15.63 8.58 12.54
C ARG A 181 -15.93 7.71 13.77
N HIS A 182 -15.38 6.52 13.82
CA HIS A 182 -15.65 5.53 14.87
C HIS A 182 -14.44 5.27 15.77
N THR A 183 -13.37 6.02 15.58
CA THR A 183 -12.18 6.08 16.44
C THR A 183 -12.02 7.46 17.06
#